data_e0ce73de30f4c57775f05c4b876d1178
#
_entry.id   e0ce73de30f4c57775f05c4b876d1178
#
_cell.length_a   1.000
_cell.length_b   1.000
_cell.length_c   1.000
_cell.angle_alpha   90.00
_cell.angle_beta   90.00
_cell.angle_gamma   90.00
#
_symmetry.space_group_name_H-M   'P 1'
#
loop_
_entity.id
_entity.type
_entity.pdbx_description
1 polymer ?
#
loop_
_entity_poly.entity_id
_entity_poly.type
_entity_poly.pdbx_seq_one_letter_code
_entity_poly.pdbx_strand_id
1 'polypeptide(L)'
;MKHDASDMRRRLATIWTIILLSFLSGTAGLIYEVLWARRLALVFGSTALAQTTVLSVFLGGLAAGSALFGRAANRAPSAARFYALLEWGVAALGLAAPLLLRAPGGAAGWLGVAGLFAQAMMMGGTIPALCRAAGGETQGSVGLVYASNSAGAVAGCLVAGFGLIPAVGLDWSFAAAAVLNVFAALAARGAVEPPPEPTRTAPRDAAPAAQPLSPALVQGAVFLSGFIALTYEIAWTRLLTLTMGSSVYSFTEMLAAFIAGSTVGSLLVASGPLRRRDPARLLCLVQLGAGISVLATLPFYEHLKIYFILLRPYFSDGAHAFYLFEALKFTLSLAVMLAPAVCLGMALPLAVRLIERGREDRAADVGRVFAANTAGNMAGAFAGRLVLPWLGVEGILRTGTTVFI
;
A
#
# COMPACT_ATOMS: atom_id res chain seq x y z
N MET A 1 0.81 5.79 -41.30
CA MET A 1 1.22 4.46 -40.81
C MET A 1 2.58 4.43 -40.08
N LYS A 2 3.73 4.91 -40.65
CA LYS A 2 5.03 4.84 -39.91
C LYS A 2 5.08 5.79 -38.70
N HIS A 3 4.44 6.95 -38.76
CA HIS A 3 4.40 7.92 -37.66
C HIS A 3 3.53 7.39 -36.48
N ASP A 4 2.44 6.73 -36.80
CA ASP A 4 1.50 6.13 -35.84
C ASP A 4 2.13 4.98 -35.03
N ALA A 5 2.96 4.14 -35.70
CA ALA A 5 3.68 3.04 -35.06
C ALA A 5 4.81 3.52 -34.14
N SER A 6 5.45 4.66 -34.46
CA SER A 6 6.51 5.25 -33.60
C SER A 6 5.91 5.86 -32.33
N ASP A 7 4.79 6.53 -32.43
CA ASP A 7 4.07 7.10 -31.29
C ASP A 7 3.52 6.03 -30.37
N MET A 8 2.96 4.96 -30.94
CA MET A 8 2.49 3.79 -30.17
C MET A 8 3.64 3.17 -29.35
N ARG A 9 4.81 2.99 -29.96
CA ARG A 9 5.99 2.42 -29.26
C ARG A 9 6.49 3.33 -28.14
N ARG A 10 6.52 4.65 -28.34
CA ARG A 10 6.89 5.63 -27.31
C ARG A 10 5.91 5.59 -26.13
N ARG A 11 4.60 5.58 -26.40
CA ARG A 11 3.57 5.48 -25.36
C ARG A 11 3.68 4.19 -24.55
N LEU A 12 3.88 3.05 -25.20
CA LEU A 12 4.08 1.78 -24.51
C LEU A 12 5.36 1.80 -23.66
N ALA A 13 6.45 2.34 -24.16
CA ALA A 13 7.71 2.47 -23.40
C ALA A 13 7.51 3.35 -22.14
N THR A 14 6.78 4.47 -22.25
CA THR A 14 6.47 5.35 -21.12
C THR A 14 5.63 4.61 -20.06
N ILE A 15 4.59 3.87 -20.47
CA ILE A 15 3.75 3.13 -19.54
C ILE A 15 4.57 2.07 -18.79
N TRP A 16 5.39 1.30 -19.50
CA TRP A 16 6.26 0.29 -18.87
C TRP A 16 7.29 0.92 -17.91
N THR A 17 7.85 2.08 -18.26
CA THR A 17 8.75 2.82 -17.38
C THR A 17 8.02 3.22 -16.09
N ILE A 18 6.82 3.76 -16.17
CA ILE A 18 6.04 4.16 -15.01
C ILE A 18 5.66 2.96 -14.13
N ILE A 19 5.27 1.85 -14.74
CA ILE A 19 4.99 0.59 -14.03
C ILE A 19 6.25 0.14 -13.27
N LEU A 20 7.41 0.14 -13.92
CA LEU A 20 8.68 -0.24 -13.28
C LEU A 20 9.04 0.72 -12.13
N LEU A 21 8.94 2.04 -12.35
CA LEU A 21 9.21 3.03 -11.31
C LEU A 21 8.29 2.85 -10.11
N SER A 22 7.01 2.61 -10.36
CA SER A 22 6.02 2.35 -9.32
C SER A 22 6.33 1.06 -8.53
N PHE A 23 6.75 0.01 -9.22
CA PHE A 23 7.17 -1.25 -8.60
C PHE A 23 8.40 -1.06 -7.71
N LEU A 24 9.43 -0.36 -8.19
CA LEU A 24 10.65 -0.08 -7.43
C LEU A 24 10.38 0.77 -6.19
N SER A 25 9.54 1.82 -6.34
CA SER A 25 9.13 2.67 -5.23
C SER A 25 8.36 1.88 -4.16
N GLY A 26 7.43 1.02 -4.58
CA GLY A 26 6.71 0.12 -3.67
C GLY A 26 7.63 -0.87 -2.97
N THR A 27 8.60 -1.45 -3.70
CA THR A 27 9.59 -2.37 -3.14
C THR A 27 10.42 -1.68 -2.05
N ALA A 28 11.00 -0.51 -2.36
CA ALA A 28 11.78 0.26 -1.40
C ALA A 28 10.92 0.70 -0.20
N GLY A 29 9.68 1.14 -0.46
CA GLY A 29 8.74 1.59 0.57
C GLY A 29 8.48 0.55 1.65
N LEU A 30 8.19 -0.69 1.26
CA LEU A 30 7.94 -1.78 2.22
C LEU A 30 9.22 -2.30 2.88
N ILE A 31 10.34 -2.29 2.19
CA ILE A 31 11.63 -2.55 2.86
C ILE A 31 11.82 -1.55 4.02
N TYR A 32 11.63 -0.25 3.77
CA TYR A 32 11.76 0.77 4.82
C TYR A 32 10.73 0.60 5.93
N GLU A 33 9.48 0.31 5.62
CA GLU A 33 8.44 0.10 6.63
C GLU A 33 8.84 -1.02 7.61
N VAL A 34 9.27 -2.17 7.08
CA VAL A 34 9.75 -3.31 7.89
C VAL A 34 10.98 -2.92 8.71
N LEU A 35 11.95 -2.21 8.11
CA LEU A 35 13.18 -1.79 8.79
C LEU A 35 12.90 -0.79 9.92
N TRP A 36 12.08 0.22 9.67
CA TRP A 36 11.69 1.19 10.69
C TRP A 36 10.92 0.55 11.83
N ALA A 37 9.95 -0.33 11.52
CA ALA A 37 9.20 -1.07 12.53
C ALA A 37 10.15 -1.87 13.44
N ARG A 38 11.13 -2.54 12.86
CA ARG A 38 12.14 -3.31 13.63
C ARG A 38 13.07 -2.41 14.43
N ARG A 39 13.57 -1.35 13.83
CA ARG A 39 14.56 -0.47 14.48
C ARG A 39 13.94 0.30 15.63
N LEU A 40 12.74 0.86 15.45
CA LEU A 40 12.05 1.60 16.51
C LEU A 40 11.53 0.66 17.61
N ALA A 41 11.22 -0.60 17.30
CA ALA A 41 10.92 -1.60 18.31
C ALA A 41 12.14 -1.88 19.23
N LEU A 42 13.37 -1.76 18.75
CA LEU A 42 14.57 -1.86 19.58
C LEU A 42 14.76 -0.64 20.49
N VAL A 43 14.27 0.54 20.09
CA VAL A 43 14.38 1.80 20.85
C VAL A 43 13.26 1.92 21.88
N PHE A 44 12.01 1.66 21.49
CA PHE A 44 10.83 1.83 22.34
C PHE A 44 10.39 0.56 23.06
N GLY A 45 11.04 -0.56 22.79
CA GLY A 45 10.59 -1.88 23.19
C GLY A 45 9.57 -2.47 22.20
N SER A 46 9.44 -3.79 22.22
CA SER A 46 8.51 -4.54 21.32
C SER A 46 7.06 -4.53 21.82
N THR A 47 6.63 -3.47 22.47
CA THR A 47 5.25 -3.34 22.93
C THR A 47 4.31 -3.09 21.73
N ALA A 48 3.10 -3.64 21.82
CA ALA A 48 2.10 -3.43 20.78
C ALA A 48 1.74 -1.94 20.62
N LEU A 49 1.88 -1.12 21.67
CA LEU A 49 1.70 0.32 21.61
C LEU A 49 2.80 0.98 20.76
N ALA A 50 4.05 0.60 20.96
CA ALA A 50 5.18 1.12 20.18
C ALA A 50 5.00 0.77 18.69
N GLN A 51 4.64 -0.46 18.36
CA GLN A 51 4.37 -0.88 16.97
C GLN A 51 3.23 -0.07 16.33
N THR A 52 2.11 0.11 17.03
CA THR A 52 0.98 0.91 16.53
C THR A 52 1.40 2.37 16.33
N THR A 53 2.20 2.94 17.23
CA THR A 53 2.72 4.30 17.10
C THR A 53 3.59 4.45 15.86
N VAL A 54 4.51 3.52 15.63
CA VAL A 54 5.38 3.51 14.43
C VAL A 54 4.56 3.44 13.16
N LEU A 55 3.61 2.51 13.08
CA LEU A 55 2.70 2.37 11.95
C LEU A 55 1.89 3.65 11.71
N SER A 56 1.38 4.25 12.77
CA SER A 56 0.60 5.49 12.67
C SER A 56 1.41 6.69 12.20
N VAL A 57 2.66 6.81 12.64
CA VAL A 57 3.60 7.85 12.18
C VAL A 57 3.90 7.66 10.70
N PHE A 58 4.16 6.42 10.27
CA PHE A 58 4.39 6.08 8.87
C PHE A 58 3.17 6.41 8.00
N LEU A 59 2.00 5.92 8.38
CA LEU A 59 0.74 6.18 7.66
C LEU A 59 0.38 7.68 7.67
N GLY A 60 0.59 8.36 8.80
CA GLY A 60 0.40 9.80 8.92
C GLY A 60 1.30 10.59 7.96
N GLY A 61 2.56 10.19 7.84
CA GLY A 61 3.50 10.74 6.85
C GLY A 61 3.02 10.51 5.41
N LEU A 62 2.62 9.27 5.07
CA LEU A 62 2.07 8.94 3.75
C LEU A 62 0.83 9.79 3.42
N ALA A 63 -0.11 9.95 4.36
CA ALA A 63 -1.32 10.74 4.17
C ALA A 63 -0.99 12.23 3.95
N ALA A 64 -0.14 12.81 4.80
CA ALA A 64 0.29 14.19 4.67
C ALA A 64 1.04 14.42 3.33
N GLY A 65 1.93 13.51 2.96
CA GLY A 65 2.67 13.55 1.71
C GLY A 65 1.78 13.46 0.49
N SER A 66 0.83 12.53 0.47
CA SER A 66 -0.12 12.38 -0.63
C SER A 66 -0.96 13.64 -0.83
N ALA A 67 -1.45 14.26 0.26
CA ALA A 67 -2.22 15.48 0.20
C ALA A 67 -1.39 16.69 -0.25
N LEU A 68 -0.18 16.86 0.29
CA LEU A 68 0.69 18.00 0.04
C LEU A 68 1.35 17.90 -1.33
N PHE A 69 2.04 16.80 -1.60
CA PHE A 69 2.80 16.61 -2.83
C PHE A 69 1.91 16.26 -4.03
N GLY A 70 0.69 15.75 -3.83
CA GLY A 70 -0.29 15.65 -4.91
C GLY A 70 -0.63 17.02 -5.51
N ARG A 71 -0.78 18.07 -4.67
CA ARG A 71 -0.97 19.45 -5.14
C ARG A 71 0.30 20.01 -5.78
N ALA A 72 1.48 19.75 -5.16
CA ALA A 72 2.75 20.22 -5.68
C ALA A 72 3.10 19.55 -7.03
N ALA A 73 2.80 18.27 -7.18
CA ALA A 73 2.98 17.54 -8.43
C ALA A 73 2.21 18.21 -9.59
N ASN A 74 0.98 18.66 -9.39
CA ASN A 74 0.20 19.34 -10.43
C ASN A 74 0.84 20.65 -10.90
N ARG A 75 1.55 21.35 -10.02
CA ARG A 75 2.21 22.63 -10.34
C ARG A 75 3.64 22.44 -10.86
N ALA A 76 4.20 21.24 -10.73
CA ALA A 76 5.57 20.99 -11.17
C ALA A 76 5.67 21.06 -12.71
N PRO A 77 6.73 21.65 -13.28
CA PRO A 77 6.96 21.69 -14.73
C PRO A 77 7.04 20.28 -15.35
N SER A 78 7.56 19.30 -14.62
CA SER A 78 7.68 17.90 -15.01
C SER A 78 7.37 17.02 -13.80
N ALA A 79 6.37 16.13 -13.95
CA ALA A 79 5.97 15.21 -12.91
C ALA A 79 7.03 14.12 -12.67
N ALA A 80 7.72 13.67 -13.72
CA ALA A 80 8.80 12.70 -13.61
C ALA A 80 10.01 13.27 -12.85
N ARG A 81 10.38 14.52 -13.09
CA ARG A 81 11.44 15.20 -12.32
C ARG A 81 11.04 15.42 -10.87
N PHE A 82 9.79 15.76 -10.62
CA PHE A 82 9.26 15.89 -9.27
C PHE A 82 9.27 14.55 -8.52
N TYR A 83 8.84 13.47 -9.18
CA TYR A 83 8.97 12.11 -8.65
C TYR A 83 10.45 11.78 -8.33
N ALA A 84 11.37 12.04 -9.26
CA ALA A 84 12.80 11.81 -9.02
C ALA A 84 13.33 12.58 -7.79
N LEU A 85 12.87 13.80 -7.57
CA LEU A 85 13.25 14.59 -6.38
C LEU A 85 12.75 13.92 -5.09
N LEU A 86 11.52 13.41 -5.08
CA LEU A 86 10.97 12.69 -3.94
C LEU A 86 11.78 11.41 -3.65
N GLU A 87 12.12 10.64 -4.68
CA GLU A 87 12.93 9.41 -4.54
C GLU A 87 14.35 9.71 -4.00
N TRP A 88 14.99 10.81 -4.44
CA TRP A 88 16.25 11.27 -3.84
C TRP A 88 16.11 11.62 -2.37
N GLY A 89 15.02 12.27 -1.97
CA GLY A 89 14.74 12.60 -0.58
C GLY A 89 14.50 11.33 0.26
N VAL A 90 13.73 10.35 -0.26
CA VAL A 90 13.52 9.06 0.39
C VAL A 90 14.85 8.32 0.59
N ALA A 91 15.72 8.29 -0.44
CA ALA A 91 17.05 7.67 -0.36
C ALA A 91 17.94 8.36 0.70
N ALA A 92 17.98 9.69 0.69
CA ALA A 92 18.79 10.45 1.65
C ALA A 92 18.36 10.20 3.10
N LEU A 93 17.05 10.22 3.37
CA LEU A 93 16.50 9.93 4.70
C LEU A 93 16.71 8.47 5.10
N GLY A 94 16.62 7.54 4.14
CA GLY A 94 16.93 6.13 4.37
C GLY A 94 18.39 5.89 4.77
N LEU A 95 19.34 6.56 4.10
CA LEU A 95 20.76 6.50 4.46
C LEU A 95 21.06 7.19 5.80
N ALA A 96 20.30 8.24 6.14
CA ALA A 96 20.43 8.92 7.43
C ALA A 96 19.82 8.15 8.61
N ALA A 97 18.88 7.22 8.36
CA ALA A 97 18.13 6.51 9.39
C ALA A 97 19.01 5.83 10.45
N PRO A 98 20.07 5.06 10.09
CA PRO A 98 20.94 4.45 11.09
C PRO A 98 21.68 5.47 11.97
N LEU A 99 22.00 6.66 11.43
CA LEU A 99 22.65 7.74 12.18
C LEU A 99 21.68 8.42 13.15
N LEU A 100 20.46 8.72 12.71
CA LEU A 100 19.41 9.32 13.55
C LEU A 100 19.11 8.47 14.78
N LEU A 101 19.14 7.14 14.60
CA LEU A 101 18.83 6.16 15.64
C LEU A 101 20.00 5.85 16.59
N ARG A 102 21.19 6.39 16.32
CA ARG A 102 22.37 6.30 17.20
C ARG A 102 22.56 7.56 18.05
N ALA A 103 21.68 8.55 17.96
CA ALA A 103 21.80 9.79 18.72
C ALA A 103 21.77 9.52 20.23
N PRO A 104 22.62 10.19 21.05
CA PRO A 104 22.70 9.95 22.48
C PRO A 104 21.49 10.53 23.25
N GLY A 105 21.32 10.12 24.51
CA GLY A 105 20.48 10.78 25.49
C GLY A 105 18.96 10.72 25.23
N GLY A 106 18.44 9.64 24.66
CA GLY A 106 16.99 9.51 24.39
C GLY A 106 16.52 10.27 23.14
N ALA A 107 17.37 11.09 22.53
CA ALA A 107 17.05 11.83 21.31
C ALA A 107 16.84 10.89 20.12
N ALA A 108 17.46 9.70 20.10
CA ALA A 108 17.35 8.70 19.06
C ALA A 108 15.89 8.34 18.74
N GLY A 109 15.06 8.17 19.76
CA GLY A 109 13.64 7.86 19.58
C GLY A 109 12.89 8.96 18.82
N TRP A 110 13.04 10.19 19.24
CA TRP A 110 12.35 11.36 18.62
C TRP A 110 12.89 11.67 17.22
N LEU A 111 14.21 11.61 17.03
CA LEU A 111 14.83 11.80 15.71
C LEU A 111 14.45 10.67 14.76
N GLY A 112 14.37 9.44 15.25
CA GLY A 112 13.87 8.30 14.47
C GLY A 112 12.42 8.49 14.03
N VAL A 113 11.53 8.91 14.93
CA VAL A 113 10.13 9.20 14.61
C VAL A 113 10.00 10.34 13.59
N ALA A 114 10.75 11.42 13.78
CA ALA A 114 10.76 12.55 12.85
C ALA A 114 11.31 12.14 11.46
N GLY A 115 12.39 11.36 11.43
CA GLY A 115 12.97 10.82 10.19
C GLY A 115 12.02 9.89 9.45
N LEU A 116 11.36 8.98 10.18
CA LEU A 116 10.32 8.11 9.65
C LEU A 116 9.16 8.92 9.04
N PHE A 117 8.63 9.91 9.77
CA PHE A 117 7.55 10.76 9.28
C PHE A 117 7.96 11.51 8.01
N ALA A 118 9.14 12.14 8.00
CA ALA A 118 9.64 12.89 6.85
C ALA A 118 9.84 11.97 5.62
N GLN A 119 10.41 10.77 5.82
CA GLN A 119 10.61 9.81 4.75
C GLN A 119 9.26 9.29 4.21
N ALA A 120 8.34 8.91 5.08
CA ALA A 120 6.99 8.47 4.71
C ALA A 120 6.22 9.59 3.99
N MET A 121 6.40 10.86 4.39
CA MET A 121 5.78 11.99 3.71
C MET A 121 6.27 12.11 2.26
N MET A 122 7.56 11.94 1.99
CA MET A 122 8.09 11.93 0.61
C MET A 122 7.54 10.75 -0.19
N MET A 123 7.49 9.55 0.39
CA MET A 123 6.90 8.37 -0.24
C MET A 123 5.43 8.60 -0.60
N GLY A 124 4.64 9.25 0.26
CA GLY A 124 3.24 9.55 0.01
C GLY A 124 2.99 10.38 -1.26
N GLY A 125 3.98 11.18 -1.68
CA GLY A 125 3.92 11.99 -2.91
C GLY A 125 4.24 11.23 -4.20
N THR A 126 4.85 10.06 -4.13
CA THR A 126 5.36 9.32 -5.31
C THR A 126 4.23 8.84 -6.22
N ILE A 127 3.16 8.26 -5.67
CA ILE A 127 2.02 7.77 -6.45
C ILE A 127 1.28 8.90 -7.18
N PRO A 128 0.88 10.03 -6.54
CA PRO A 128 0.30 11.16 -7.24
C PRO A 128 1.19 11.70 -8.38
N ALA A 129 2.50 11.77 -8.14
CA ALA A 129 3.45 12.22 -9.16
C ALA A 129 3.52 11.26 -10.36
N LEU A 130 3.60 9.95 -10.12
CA LEU A 130 3.58 8.93 -11.18
C LEU A 130 2.24 8.88 -11.93
N CYS A 131 1.12 9.04 -11.24
CA CYS A 131 -0.19 9.10 -11.88
C CYS A 131 -0.30 10.30 -12.84
N ARG A 132 0.30 11.44 -12.49
CA ARG A 132 0.40 12.59 -13.39
C ARG A 132 1.36 12.33 -14.55
N ALA A 133 2.54 11.75 -14.28
CA ALA A 133 3.53 11.43 -15.31
C ALA A 133 3.00 10.42 -16.35
N ALA A 134 2.07 9.54 -15.94
CA ALA A 134 1.42 8.57 -16.82
C ALA A 134 0.56 9.21 -17.92
N GLY A 135 0.29 10.51 -17.85
CA GLY A 135 -0.58 11.19 -18.81
C GLY A 135 -2.02 10.66 -18.78
N GLY A 136 -2.97 11.51 -19.07
CA GLY A 136 -4.39 11.19 -18.90
C GLY A 136 -5.03 10.14 -19.82
N GLU A 137 -4.29 9.40 -20.59
CA GLU A 137 -4.80 8.65 -21.74
C GLU A 137 -5.55 7.35 -21.43
N THR A 138 -5.43 6.78 -20.24
CA THR A 138 -6.15 5.56 -19.91
C THR A 138 -6.78 5.64 -18.52
N GLN A 139 -8.10 5.49 -18.45
CA GLN A 139 -8.85 5.32 -17.19
C GLN A 139 -8.32 4.16 -16.30
N GLY A 140 -7.34 3.38 -16.78
CA GLY A 140 -6.69 2.29 -16.05
C GLY A 140 -5.30 2.64 -15.53
N SER A 141 -4.71 3.79 -15.87
CA SER A 141 -3.32 4.12 -15.51
C SER A 141 -3.09 4.20 -13.99
N VAL A 142 -4.02 4.81 -13.26
CA VAL A 142 -3.95 4.89 -11.79
C VAL A 142 -4.03 3.51 -11.15
N GLY A 143 -4.96 2.67 -11.63
CA GLY A 143 -5.07 1.29 -11.14
C GLY A 143 -3.81 0.47 -11.41
N LEU A 144 -3.16 0.64 -12.58
CA LEU A 144 -1.91 -0.03 -12.90
C LEU A 144 -0.74 0.48 -12.06
N VAL A 145 -0.62 1.79 -11.86
CA VAL A 145 0.40 2.39 -10.98
C VAL A 145 0.24 1.85 -9.56
N TYR A 146 -0.98 1.87 -9.03
CA TYR A 146 -1.25 1.36 -7.69
C TYR A 146 -0.98 -0.15 -7.56
N ALA A 147 -1.45 -0.94 -8.53
CA ALA A 147 -1.23 -2.39 -8.53
C ALA A 147 0.26 -2.74 -8.64
N SER A 148 1.01 -2.03 -9.49
CA SER A 148 2.45 -2.21 -9.61
C SER A 148 3.19 -1.81 -8.33
N ASN A 149 2.81 -0.70 -7.70
CA ASN A 149 3.34 -0.29 -6.40
C ASN A 149 3.08 -1.35 -5.33
N SER A 150 1.85 -1.85 -5.24
CA SER A 150 1.49 -2.91 -4.28
C SER A 150 2.20 -4.23 -4.57
N ALA A 151 2.39 -4.61 -5.84
CA ALA A 151 3.20 -5.79 -6.21
C ALA A 151 4.66 -5.61 -5.78
N GLY A 152 5.23 -4.42 -5.99
CA GLY A 152 6.55 -4.05 -5.47
C GLY A 152 6.61 -4.14 -3.95
N ALA A 153 5.57 -3.68 -3.26
CA ALA A 153 5.45 -3.75 -1.81
C ALA A 153 5.49 -5.20 -1.30
N VAL A 154 4.78 -6.13 -1.94
CA VAL A 154 4.89 -7.58 -1.63
C VAL A 154 6.32 -8.06 -1.79
N ALA A 155 6.96 -7.77 -2.92
CA ALA A 155 8.34 -8.16 -3.18
C ALA A 155 9.30 -7.56 -2.13
N GLY A 156 9.14 -6.27 -1.81
CA GLY A 156 9.93 -5.57 -0.80
C GLY A 156 9.79 -6.15 0.60
N CYS A 157 8.57 -6.49 1.00
CA CYS A 157 8.29 -7.14 2.28
C CYS A 157 9.01 -8.50 2.37
N LEU A 158 8.86 -9.37 1.36
CA LEU A 158 9.51 -10.68 1.32
C LEU A 158 11.03 -10.56 1.28
N VAL A 159 11.57 -9.68 0.43
CA VAL A 159 13.02 -9.42 0.33
C VAL A 159 13.59 -8.89 1.64
N ALA A 160 12.89 -7.99 2.34
CA ALA A 160 13.33 -7.49 3.64
C ALA A 160 13.38 -8.59 4.69
N GLY A 161 12.28 -9.37 4.84
CA GLY A 161 12.14 -10.35 5.90
C GLY A 161 12.98 -11.61 5.71
N PHE A 162 13.01 -12.15 4.49
CA PHE A 162 13.69 -13.42 4.18
C PHE A 162 15.10 -13.26 3.61
N GLY A 163 15.42 -12.10 3.04
CA GLY A 163 16.70 -11.85 2.37
C GLY A 163 17.58 -10.84 3.09
N LEU A 164 17.23 -9.54 3.03
CA LEU A 164 18.12 -8.46 3.45
C LEU A 164 18.44 -8.50 4.94
N ILE A 165 17.44 -8.55 5.82
CA ILE A 165 17.66 -8.50 7.26
C ILE A 165 18.51 -9.69 7.74
N PRO A 166 18.23 -10.95 7.33
CA PRO A 166 19.07 -12.09 7.72
C PRO A 166 20.49 -12.05 7.13
N ALA A 167 20.65 -11.57 5.88
CA ALA A 167 21.93 -11.62 5.18
C ALA A 167 22.88 -10.49 5.57
N VAL A 168 22.39 -9.24 5.66
CA VAL A 168 23.24 -8.05 5.83
C VAL A 168 22.90 -7.20 7.06
N GLY A 169 21.87 -7.57 7.80
CA GLY A 169 21.40 -6.84 8.97
C GLY A 169 20.63 -5.55 8.63
N LEU A 170 20.16 -4.86 9.69
CA LEU A 170 19.24 -3.72 9.53
C LEU A 170 19.91 -2.51 8.85
N ASP A 171 21.13 -2.14 9.22
CA ASP A 171 21.76 -0.90 8.73
C ASP A 171 22.08 -0.99 7.24
N TRP A 172 22.62 -2.10 6.76
CA TRP A 172 22.90 -2.32 5.34
C TRP A 172 21.63 -2.51 4.51
N SER A 173 20.54 -3.00 5.13
CA SER A 173 19.24 -3.09 4.47
C SER A 173 18.66 -1.72 4.16
N PHE A 174 18.87 -0.70 5.04
CA PHE A 174 18.52 0.70 4.71
C PHE A 174 19.30 1.21 3.49
N ALA A 175 20.58 0.90 3.39
CA ALA A 175 21.40 1.28 2.25
C ALA A 175 20.93 0.58 0.95
N ALA A 176 20.60 -0.70 1.01
CA ALA A 176 20.06 -1.44 -0.13
C ALA A 176 18.74 -0.85 -0.65
N ALA A 177 17.83 -0.48 0.26
CA ALA A 177 16.59 0.21 -0.11
C ALA A 177 16.87 1.59 -0.73
N ALA A 178 17.85 2.35 -0.20
CA ALA A 178 18.25 3.63 -0.77
C ALA A 178 18.79 3.50 -2.20
N VAL A 179 19.53 2.43 -2.51
CA VAL A 179 19.99 2.15 -3.88
C VAL A 179 18.81 1.97 -4.84
N LEU A 180 17.72 1.31 -4.43
CA LEU A 180 16.52 1.18 -5.26
C LEU A 180 15.89 2.54 -5.56
N ASN A 181 15.79 3.43 -4.56
CA ASN A 181 15.27 4.78 -4.76
C ASN A 181 16.18 5.62 -5.67
N VAL A 182 17.49 5.54 -5.49
CA VAL A 182 18.46 6.21 -6.39
C VAL A 182 18.28 5.73 -7.83
N PHE A 183 18.16 4.43 -8.03
CA PHE A 183 17.92 3.84 -9.34
C PHE A 183 16.59 4.32 -9.93
N ALA A 184 15.50 4.33 -9.16
CA ALA A 184 14.22 4.86 -9.58
C ALA A 184 14.29 6.36 -9.95
N ALA A 185 15.00 7.17 -9.15
CA ALA A 185 15.20 8.60 -9.41
C ALA A 185 15.98 8.85 -10.71
N LEU A 186 17.03 8.07 -10.96
CA LEU A 186 17.83 8.18 -12.19
C LEU A 186 17.02 7.74 -13.42
N ALA A 187 16.31 6.61 -13.33
CA ALA A 187 15.47 6.11 -14.40
C ALA A 187 14.33 7.09 -14.76
N ALA A 188 13.74 7.75 -13.76
CA ALA A 188 12.70 8.75 -13.97
C ALA A 188 13.17 9.99 -14.74
N ARG A 189 14.44 10.37 -14.62
CA ARG A 189 15.00 11.50 -15.39
C ARG A 189 15.03 11.27 -16.90
N GLY A 190 15.13 10.00 -17.32
CA GLY A 190 15.07 9.58 -18.72
C GLY A 190 13.66 9.36 -19.25
N ALA A 191 12.65 9.40 -18.40
CA ALA A 191 11.27 9.20 -18.82
C ALA A 191 10.76 10.40 -19.62
N VAL A 192 10.29 10.13 -20.83
CA VAL A 192 9.65 11.14 -21.69
C VAL A 192 8.19 11.24 -21.23
N GLU A 193 7.82 12.41 -20.69
CA GLU A 193 6.41 12.69 -20.39
C GLU A 193 5.64 12.89 -21.71
N PRO A 194 4.47 12.29 -21.87
CA PRO A 194 3.60 12.62 -22.99
C PRO A 194 3.23 14.12 -22.90
N PRO A 195 3.14 14.84 -24.03
CA PRO A 195 2.68 16.22 -24.01
C PRO A 195 1.31 16.30 -23.33
N PRO A 196 1.05 17.39 -22.57
CA PRO A 196 -0.25 17.56 -21.95
C PRO A 196 -1.32 17.50 -23.04
N GLU A 197 -2.26 16.54 -22.93
CA GLU A 197 -3.38 16.51 -23.87
C GLU A 197 -4.15 17.82 -23.77
N PRO A 198 -4.51 18.43 -24.92
CA PRO A 198 -5.44 19.53 -24.91
C PRO A 198 -6.73 19.06 -24.24
N THR A 199 -7.20 19.82 -23.28
CA THR A 199 -8.42 19.54 -22.50
C THR A 199 -9.54 19.17 -23.47
N ARG A 200 -9.81 17.89 -23.65
CA ARG A 200 -10.99 17.45 -24.39
C ARG A 200 -12.19 17.88 -23.57
N THR A 201 -12.75 19.02 -23.92
CA THR A 201 -14.12 19.35 -23.52
C THR A 201 -14.98 18.16 -23.92
N ALA A 202 -15.52 17.42 -22.94
CA ALA A 202 -16.44 16.32 -23.22
C ALA A 202 -17.53 16.82 -24.17
N PRO A 203 -17.90 16.04 -25.21
CA PRO A 203 -19.01 16.44 -26.08
C PRO A 203 -20.22 16.78 -25.21
N ARG A 204 -20.79 17.95 -25.43
CA ARG A 204 -21.93 18.48 -24.67
C ARG A 204 -23.21 17.62 -24.81
N ASP A 205 -23.16 16.60 -25.67
CA ASP A 205 -24.28 15.69 -26.00
C ASP A 205 -24.17 14.30 -25.38
N ALA A 206 -23.26 14.10 -24.41
CA ALA A 206 -23.24 12.85 -23.63
C ALA A 206 -24.51 12.83 -22.76
N ALA A 207 -25.31 11.75 -22.90
CA ALA A 207 -26.52 11.47 -22.13
C ALA A 207 -26.31 11.81 -20.64
N PRO A 208 -27.33 12.26 -19.90
CA PRO A 208 -27.22 12.73 -18.55
C PRO A 208 -26.56 11.65 -17.69
N ALA A 209 -25.25 11.80 -17.45
CA ALA A 209 -24.53 10.95 -16.55
C ALA A 209 -25.17 11.11 -15.17
N ALA A 210 -25.44 9.99 -14.49
CA ALA A 210 -25.89 9.99 -13.10
C ALA A 210 -25.12 11.07 -12.32
N GLN A 211 -25.84 11.86 -11.52
CA GLN A 211 -25.27 13.02 -10.82
C GLN A 211 -23.95 12.62 -10.14
N PRO A 212 -22.86 13.36 -10.35
CA PRO A 212 -21.57 12.99 -9.79
C PRO A 212 -21.68 13.00 -8.26
N LEU A 213 -21.28 11.90 -7.63
CA LEU A 213 -21.21 11.82 -6.18
C LEU A 213 -20.34 12.97 -5.65
N SER A 214 -20.73 13.56 -4.53
CA SER A 214 -19.93 14.63 -3.94
C SER A 214 -18.53 14.12 -3.60
N PRO A 215 -17.47 14.87 -3.88
CA PRO A 215 -16.10 14.45 -3.54
C PRO A 215 -15.93 14.10 -2.05
N ALA A 216 -16.65 14.80 -1.17
CA ALA A 216 -16.65 14.55 0.26
C ALA A 216 -17.22 13.15 0.59
N LEU A 217 -18.30 12.74 -0.08
CA LEU A 217 -18.88 11.41 0.10
C LEU A 217 -17.89 10.30 -0.32
N VAL A 218 -17.23 10.47 -1.47
CA VAL A 218 -16.24 9.51 -1.94
C VAL A 218 -15.05 9.43 -0.99
N GLN A 219 -14.55 10.57 -0.50
CA GLN A 219 -13.46 10.62 0.48
C GLN A 219 -13.87 9.99 1.81
N GLY A 220 -15.10 10.22 2.28
CA GLY A 220 -15.65 9.58 3.47
C GLY A 220 -15.74 8.06 3.34
N ALA A 221 -16.22 7.56 2.20
CA ALA A 221 -16.31 6.13 1.91
C ALA A 221 -14.92 5.47 1.90
N VAL A 222 -13.92 6.13 1.30
CA VAL A 222 -12.53 5.63 1.25
C VAL A 222 -11.85 5.69 2.60
N PHE A 223 -12.08 6.74 3.38
CA PHE A 223 -11.62 6.83 4.77
C PHE A 223 -12.16 5.66 5.58
N LEU A 224 -13.47 5.40 5.49
CA LEU A 224 -14.11 4.28 6.20
C LEU A 224 -13.57 2.93 5.74
N SER A 225 -13.37 2.75 4.42
CA SER A 225 -12.76 1.54 3.86
C SER A 225 -11.36 1.32 4.43
N GLY A 226 -10.52 2.35 4.45
CA GLY A 226 -9.18 2.28 5.06
C GLY A 226 -9.23 1.98 6.56
N PHE A 227 -10.12 2.66 7.29
CA PHE A 227 -10.33 2.43 8.72
C PHE A 227 -10.60 0.95 9.02
N ILE A 228 -11.53 0.34 8.29
CA ILE A 228 -11.90 -1.05 8.50
C ILE A 228 -10.79 -1.98 8.03
N ALA A 229 -10.11 -1.67 6.91
CA ALA A 229 -9.01 -2.48 6.38
C ALA A 229 -7.89 -2.64 7.41
N LEU A 230 -7.42 -1.55 8.03
CA LEU A 230 -6.37 -1.61 9.06
C LEU A 230 -6.86 -2.19 10.39
N THR A 231 -8.11 -1.96 10.74
CA THR A 231 -8.71 -2.62 11.91
C THR A 231 -8.72 -4.14 11.75
N TYR A 232 -9.05 -4.64 10.56
CA TYR A 232 -8.97 -6.07 10.23
C TYR A 232 -7.53 -6.57 10.21
N GLU A 233 -6.61 -5.82 9.62
CA GLU A 233 -5.19 -6.18 9.59
C GLU A 233 -4.62 -6.35 11.01
N ILE A 234 -4.95 -5.46 11.94
CA ILE A 234 -4.56 -5.59 13.35
C ILE A 234 -5.16 -6.85 13.99
N ALA A 235 -6.42 -7.15 13.70
CA ALA A 235 -7.09 -8.34 14.21
C ALA A 235 -6.45 -9.63 13.66
N TRP A 236 -6.19 -9.69 12.34
CA TRP A 236 -5.50 -10.83 11.71
C TRP A 236 -4.05 -10.97 12.18
N THR A 237 -3.33 -9.86 12.33
CA THR A 237 -1.98 -9.87 12.91
C THR A 237 -1.97 -10.54 14.26
N ARG A 238 -2.92 -10.18 15.11
CA ARG A 238 -3.03 -10.77 16.45
C ARG A 238 -3.37 -12.25 16.39
N LEU A 239 -4.34 -12.64 15.56
CA LEU A 239 -4.76 -14.03 15.38
C LEU A 239 -3.59 -14.90 14.91
N LEU A 240 -2.93 -14.48 13.84
CA LEU A 240 -1.86 -15.23 13.21
C LEU A 240 -0.60 -15.29 14.09
N THR A 241 -0.29 -14.21 14.82
CA THR A 241 0.78 -14.22 15.82
C THR A 241 0.53 -15.24 16.93
N LEU A 242 -0.72 -15.43 17.37
CA LEU A 242 -1.07 -16.41 18.38
C LEU A 242 -1.01 -17.86 17.87
N THR A 243 -1.11 -18.05 16.56
CA THR A 243 -1.09 -19.39 15.93
C THR A 243 0.28 -19.77 15.39
N MET A 244 0.97 -18.83 14.74
CA MET A 244 2.24 -19.04 14.02
C MET A 244 3.46 -18.62 14.81
N GLY A 245 3.28 -17.92 15.94
CA GLY A 245 4.35 -17.30 16.70
C GLY A 245 4.69 -15.88 16.24
N SER A 246 5.45 -15.13 17.08
CA SER A 246 5.81 -13.74 16.87
C SER A 246 7.15 -13.56 16.14
N SER A 247 7.41 -14.34 15.08
CA SER A 247 8.66 -14.25 14.32
C SER A 247 8.61 -13.10 13.29
N VAL A 248 9.80 -12.70 12.80
CA VAL A 248 9.92 -11.76 11.66
C VAL A 248 9.23 -12.34 10.43
N TYR A 249 9.42 -13.64 10.22
CA TYR A 249 8.87 -14.37 9.07
C TYR A 249 7.36 -14.36 9.09
N SER A 250 6.73 -14.72 10.22
CA SER A 250 5.28 -14.74 10.34
C SER A 250 4.64 -13.36 10.10
N PHE A 251 5.26 -12.28 10.59
CA PHE A 251 4.81 -10.91 10.31
C PHE A 251 4.93 -10.58 8.81
N THR A 252 6.09 -10.91 8.21
CA THR A 252 6.35 -10.68 6.79
C THR A 252 5.37 -11.42 5.89
N GLU A 253 5.09 -12.69 6.19
CA GLU A 253 4.16 -13.54 5.44
C GLU A 253 2.75 -12.98 5.46
N MET A 254 2.28 -12.59 6.61
CA MET A 254 0.95 -12.04 6.80
C MET A 254 0.78 -10.71 6.08
N LEU A 255 1.74 -9.79 6.24
CA LEU A 255 1.72 -8.50 5.55
C LEU A 255 1.78 -8.69 4.03
N ALA A 256 2.66 -9.60 3.55
CA ALA A 256 2.75 -9.95 2.14
C ALA A 256 1.45 -10.56 1.60
N ALA A 257 0.77 -11.43 2.35
CA ALA A 257 -0.51 -12.02 1.96
C ALA A 257 -1.61 -10.96 1.81
N PHE A 258 -1.71 -10.04 2.77
CA PHE A 258 -2.68 -8.94 2.72
C PHE A 258 -2.44 -8.01 1.53
N ILE A 259 -1.19 -7.59 1.32
CA ILE A 259 -0.82 -6.70 0.21
C ILE A 259 -0.99 -7.44 -1.14
N ALA A 260 -0.67 -8.74 -1.22
CA ALA A 260 -0.88 -9.53 -2.43
C ALA A 260 -2.37 -9.58 -2.82
N GLY A 261 -3.26 -9.81 -1.86
CA GLY A 261 -4.71 -9.72 -2.08
C GLY A 261 -5.12 -8.35 -2.61
N SER A 262 -4.66 -7.28 -1.96
CA SER A 262 -4.94 -5.90 -2.39
C SER A 262 -4.40 -5.60 -3.79
N THR A 263 -3.24 -6.15 -4.16
CA THR A 263 -2.65 -6.06 -5.50
C THR A 263 -3.55 -6.69 -6.54
N VAL A 264 -4.03 -7.91 -6.29
CA VAL A 264 -4.98 -8.62 -7.16
C VAL A 264 -6.25 -7.80 -7.36
N GLY A 265 -6.81 -7.26 -6.27
CA GLY A 265 -7.99 -6.38 -6.33
C GLY A 265 -7.78 -5.17 -7.22
N SER A 266 -6.66 -4.48 -7.07
CA SER A 266 -6.31 -3.31 -7.87
C SER A 266 -6.14 -3.65 -9.35
N LEU A 267 -5.51 -4.79 -9.67
CA LEU A 267 -5.37 -5.30 -11.04
C LEU A 267 -6.71 -5.63 -11.67
N LEU A 268 -7.64 -6.21 -10.94
CA LEU A 268 -8.99 -6.51 -11.43
C LEU A 268 -9.74 -5.24 -11.84
N VAL A 269 -9.56 -4.12 -11.11
CA VAL A 269 -10.15 -2.83 -11.48
C VAL A 269 -9.44 -2.19 -12.67
N ALA A 270 -8.11 -2.35 -12.77
CA ALA A 270 -7.30 -1.78 -13.84
C ALA A 270 -7.49 -2.51 -15.17
N SER A 271 -7.79 -3.81 -15.13
CA SER A 271 -7.87 -4.70 -16.29
C SER A 271 -9.29 -5.26 -16.50
N GLY A 272 -9.58 -5.69 -17.72
CA GLY A 272 -10.72 -6.52 -18.04
C GLY A 272 -12.11 -5.87 -17.97
N PRO A 273 -13.15 -6.68 -17.74
CA PRO A 273 -14.55 -6.26 -17.82
C PRO A 273 -14.98 -5.27 -16.73
N LEU A 274 -14.30 -5.24 -15.59
CA LEU A 274 -14.60 -4.31 -14.50
C LEU A 274 -14.26 -2.86 -14.83
N ARG A 275 -13.33 -2.64 -15.75
CA ARG A 275 -13.00 -1.30 -16.24
C ARG A 275 -14.17 -0.56 -16.88
N ARG A 276 -15.11 -1.29 -17.49
CA ARG A 276 -16.28 -0.73 -18.18
C ARG A 276 -17.51 -0.62 -17.28
N ARG A 277 -17.48 -1.17 -16.08
CA ARG A 277 -18.59 -1.14 -15.12
C ARG A 277 -18.66 0.19 -14.39
N ASP A 278 -19.84 0.54 -13.91
CA ASP A 278 -20.06 1.73 -13.08
C ASP A 278 -19.26 1.62 -11.77
N PRO A 279 -18.31 2.56 -11.50
CA PRO A 279 -17.46 2.47 -10.34
C PRO A 279 -18.19 2.68 -9.02
N ALA A 280 -19.33 3.39 -8.98
CA ALA A 280 -20.10 3.59 -7.75
C ALA A 280 -20.75 2.28 -7.31
N ARG A 281 -21.41 1.58 -8.24
CA ARG A 281 -22.01 0.26 -7.96
C ARG A 281 -20.95 -0.77 -7.58
N LEU A 282 -19.81 -0.76 -8.29
CA LEU A 282 -18.71 -1.67 -7.95
C LEU A 282 -18.15 -1.37 -6.55
N LEU A 283 -18.02 -0.10 -6.16
CA LEU A 283 -17.53 0.26 -4.83
C LEU A 283 -18.45 -0.29 -3.73
N CYS A 284 -19.79 -0.15 -3.90
CA CYS A 284 -20.74 -0.75 -2.97
C CYS A 284 -20.61 -2.29 -2.92
N LEU A 285 -20.54 -2.94 -4.08
CA LEU A 285 -20.46 -4.40 -4.15
C LEU A 285 -19.16 -4.95 -3.52
N VAL A 286 -18.02 -4.28 -3.72
CA VAL A 286 -16.74 -4.74 -3.12
C VAL A 286 -16.70 -4.50 -1.61
N GLN A 287 -17.36 -3.45 -1.10
CA GLN A 287 -17.49 -3.25 0.35
C GLN A 287 -18.34 -4.35 0.99
N LEU A 288 -19.50 -4.64 0.41
CA LEU A 288 -20.33 -5.78 0.83
C LEU A 288 -19.57 -7.10 0.72
N GLY A 289 -18.86 -7.31 -0.39
CA GLY A 289 -18.04 -8.50 -0.61
C GLY A 289 -16.93 -8.66 0.43
N ALA A 290 -16.29 -7.57 0.84
CA ALA A 290 -15.31 -7.58 1.92
C ALA A 290 -15.92 -8.06 3.24
N GLY A 291 -17.06 -7.49 3.62
CA GLY A 291 -17.77 -7.90 4.84
C GLY A 291 -18.20 -9.36 4.81
N ILE A 292 -18.86 -9.79 3.73
CA ILE A 292 -19.32 -11.20 3.58
C ILE A 292 -18.13 -12.17 3.61
N SER A 293 -17.02 -11.84 2.93
CA SER A 293 -15.83 -12.70 2.89
C SER A 293 -15.16 -12.84 4.26
N VAL A 294 -15.15 -11.79 5.08
CA VAL A 294 -14.67 -11.87 6.47
C VAL A 294 -15.57 -12.80 7.29
N LEU A 295 -16.89 -12.66 7.19
CA LEU A 295 -17.81 -13.58 7.90
C LEU A 295 -17.63 -15.04 7.48
N ALA A 296 -17.43 -15.27 6.18
CA ALA A 296 -17.23 -16.62 5.64
C ALA A 296 -15.92 -17.27 6.14
N THR A 297 -14.91 -16.47 6.51
CA THR A 297 -13.64 -16.97 7.02
C THR A 297 -13.62 -17.17 8.55
N LEU A 298 -14.60 -16.63 9.31
CA LEU A 298 -14.65 -16.75 10.77
C LEU A 298 -14.57 -18.21 11.28
N PRO A 299 -15.29 -19.20 10.71
CA PRO A 299 -15.21 -20.59 11.20
C PRO A 299 -13.82 -21.22 11.07
N PHE A 300 -13.00 -20.74 10.11
CA PHE A 300 -11.64 -21.27 9.92
C PHE A 300 -10.70 -20.87 11.05
N TYR A 301 -10.93 -19.74 11.72
CA TYR A 301 -10.03 -19.22 12.75
C TYR A 301 -9.91 -20.13 13.97
N GLU A 302 -11.00 -20.77 14.37
CA GLU A 302 -11.01 -21.70 15.51
C GLU A 302 -10.16 -22.95 15.22
N HIS A 303 -10.14 -23.38 13.96
CA HIS A 303 -9.45 -24.59 13.52
C HIS A 303 -7.98 -24.35 13.13
N LEU A 304 -7.58 -23.10 12.92
CA LEU A 304 -6.22 -22.76 12.46
C LEU A 304 -5.15 -23.32 13.40
N LYS A 305 -5.33 -23.20 14.72
CA LYS A 305 -4.40 -23.76 15.71
C LYS A 305 -4.25 -25.27 15.59
N ILE A 306 -5.36 -25.96 15.36
CA ILE A 306 -5.39 -27.40 15.22
C ILE A 306 -4.62 -27.82 13.98
N TYR A 307 -4.84 -27.16 12.85
CA TYR A 307 -4.11 -27.43 11.61
C TYR A 307 -2.60 -27.25 11.78
N PHE A 308 -2.16 -26.17 12.47
CA PHE A 308 -0.74 -25.97 12.74
C PHE A 308 -0.13 -27.05 13.62
N ILE A 309 -0.81 -27.46 14.69
CA ILE A 309 -0.34 -28.53 15.59
C ILE A 309 -0.24 -29.85 14.84
N LEU A 310 -1.23 -30.18 14.00
CA LEU A 310 -1.25 -31.43 13.23
C LEU A 310 -0.20 -31.46 12.10
N LEU A 311 0.06 -30.33 11.48
CA LEU A 311 0.99 -30.25 10.34
C LEU A 311 2.45 -30.09 10.75
N ARG A 312 2.73 -29.47 11.91
CA ARG A 312 4.10 -29.21 12.38
C ARG A 312 5.02 -30.45 12.41
N PRO A 313 4.59 -31.65 12.85
CA PRO A 313 5.45 -32.82 12.89
C PRO A 313 5.98 -33.27 11.53
N TYR A 314 5.27 -32.95 10.44
CA TYR A 314 5.68 -33.32 9.08
C TYR A 314 6.83 -32.45 8.53
N PHE A 315 7.22 -31.39 9.25
CA PHE A 315 8.24 -30.41 8.86
C PHE A 315 9.39 -30.35 9.90
N SER A 316 9.77 -31.47 10.49
CA SER A 316 10.61 -31.48 11.68
C SER A 316 12.11 -31.32 11.41
N ASP A 317 12.67 -31.64 10.21
CA ASP A 317 14.11 -31.74 10.03
C ASP A 317 14.64 -31.15 8.72
N GLY A 318 15.54 -30.16 8.85
CA GLY A 318 16.37 -29.63 7.76
C GLY A 318 15.97 -28.24 7.23
N ALA A 319 16.89 -27.58 6.53
CA ALA A 319 16.68 -26.23 5.98
C ALA A 319 15.51 -26.17 4.97
N HIS A 320 15.29 -27.23 4.21
CA HIS A 320 14.15 -27.32 3.28
C HIS A 320 12.82 -27.41 4.03
N ALA A 321 12.76 -28.12 5.14
CA ALA A 321 11.56 -28.22 5.98
C ALA A 321 11.15 -26.86 6.55
N PHE A 322 12.15 -26.02 6.94
CA PHE A 322 11.87 -24.66 7.38
C PHE A 322 11.15 -23.84 6.29
N TYR A 323 11.71 -23.76 5.08
CA TYR A 323 11.08 -22.98 4.00
C TYR A 323 9.74 -23.52 3.57
N LEU A 324 9.53 -24.84 3.58
CA LEU A 324 8.23 -25.44 3.31
C LEU A 324 7.20 -25.10 4.39
N PHE A 325 7.61 -25.07 5.65
CA PHE A 325 6.73 -24.69 6.76
C PHE A 325 6.37 -23.20 6.71
N GLU A 326 7.32 -22.31 6.38
CA GLU A 326 7.04 -20.89 6.14
C GLU A 326 6.09 -20.70 4.94
N ALA A 327 6.30 -21.45 3.84
CA ALA A 327 5.38 -21.43 2.69
C ALA A 327 3.96 -21.90 3.05
N LEU A 328 3.83 -22.92 3.91
CA LEU A 328 2.54 -23.36 4.43
C LEU A 328 1.87 -22.26 5.24
N LYS A 329 2.59 -21.58 6.14
CA LYS A 329 2.07 -20.46 6.93
C LYS A 329 1.58 -19.33 6.01
N PHE A 330 2.38 -18.96 5.01
CA PHE A 330 1.98 -17.97 4.00
C PHE A 330 0.71 -18.39 3.25
N THR A 331 0.62 -19.63 2.81
CA THR A 331 -0.56 -20.17 2.10
C THR A 331 -1.82 -20.13 2.97
N LEU A 332 -1.71 -20.49 4.23
CA LEU A 332 -2.83 -20.42 5.17
C LEU A 332 -3.26 -18.98 5.48
N SER A 333 -2.29 -18.08 5.65
CA SER A 333 -2.55 -16.64 5.80
C SER A 333 -3.27 -16.09 4.56
N LEU A 334 -2.78 -16.46 3.37
CA LEU A 334 -3.38 -16.06 2.10
C LEU A 334 -4.81 -16.60 1.96
N ALA A 335 -5.05 -17.87 2.30
CA ALA A 335 -6.37 -18.49 2.21
C ALA A 335 -7.42 -17.74 3.06
N VAL A 336 -7.02 -17.27 4.24
CA VAL A 336 -7.91 -16.53 5.15
C VAL A 336 -8.11 -15.09 4.72
N MET A 337 -7.06 -14.43 4.22
CA MET A 337 -7.04 -12.99 3.99
C MET A 337 -7.31 -12.60 2.53
N LEU A 338 -7.17 -13.53 1.57
CA LEU A 338 -7.19 -13.22 0.15
C LEU A 338 -8.49 -12.55 -0.30
N ALA A 339 -9.63 -13.18 -0.02
CA ALA A 339 -10.93 -12.68 -0.50
C ALA A 339 -11.26 -11.28 0.05
N PRO A 340 -11.20 -11.01 1.37
CA PRO A 340 -11.42 -9.66 1.87
C PRO A 340 -10.34 -8.68 1.41
N ALA A 341 -9.06 -9.07 1.32
CA ALA A 341 -7.99 -8.19 0.86
C ALA A 341 -8.15 -7.80 -0.63
N VAL A 342 -8.62 -8.72 -1.48
CA VAL A 342 -8.96 -8.42 -2.88
C VAL A 342 -10.06 -7.36 -2.95
N CYS A 343 -11.13 -7.53 -2.19
CA CYS A 343 -12.22 -6.55 -2.14
C CYS A 343 -11.72 -5.17 -1.66
N LEU A 344 -10.99 -5.13 -0.55
CA LEU A 344 -10.44 -3.90 0.00
C LEU A 344 -9.46 -3.21 -0.97
N GLY A 345 -8.64 -4.00 -1.69
CA GLY A 345 -7.72 -3.49 -2.71
C GLY A 345 -8.40 -2.88 -3.94
N MET A 346 -9.65 -3.24 -4.23
CA MET A 346 -10.44 -2.64 -5.30
C MET A 346 -11.00 -1.25 -4.93
N ALA A 347 -11.18 -0.95 -3.65
CA ALA A 347 -11.86 0.25 -3.18
C ALA A 347 -11.17 1.54 -3.62
N LEU A 348 -9.85 1.63 -3.44
CA LEU A 348 -9.07 2.84 -3.73
C LEU A 348 -9.07 3.19 -5.24
N PRO A 349 -8.73 2.28 -6.18
CA PRO A 349 -8.81 2.58 -7.62
C PRO A 349 -10.23 2.93 -8.10
N LEU A 350 -11.25 2.32 -7.52
CA LEU A 350 -12.66 2.65 -7.85
C LEU A 350 -13.01 4.07 -7.39
N ALA A 351 -12.60 4.46 -6.19
CA ALA A 351 -12.83 5.80 -5.66
C ALA A 351 -12.10 6.88 -6.48
N VAL A 352 -10.86 6.63 -6.90
CA VAL A 352 -10.13 7.55 -7.79
C VAL A 352 -10.91 7.73 -9.09
N ARG A 353 -11.42 6.65 -9.71
CA ARG A 353 -12.24 6.71 -10.93
C ARG A 353 -13.53 7.51 -10.75
N LEU A 354 -14.10 7.59 -9.56
CA LEU A 354 -15.28 8.40 -9.27
C LEU A 354 -14.99 9.90 -9.25
N ILE A 355 -13.82 10.28 -8.72
CA ILE A 355 -13.43 11.70 -8.60
C ILE A 355 -12.86 12.25 -9.92
N GLU A 356 -12.13 11.45 -10.69
CA GLU A 356 -11.50 11.87 -11.95
C GLU A 356 -12.50 12.25 -13.06
N ARG A 357 -13.77 11.91 -12.92
CA ARG A 357 -14.81 12.25 -13.89
C ARG A 357 -15.08 13.76 -13.92
N GLY A 358 -14.23 14.51 -14.63
CA GLY A 358 -14.49 15.90 -14.98
C GLY A 358 -13.63 16.98 -14.33
N ARG A 359 -12.46 16.67 -13.77
CA ARG A 359 -11.57 17.65 -13.14
C ARG A 359 -10.17 17.72 -13.79
N GLU A 360 -9.63 18.94 -13.84
CA GLU A 360 -8.29 19.23 -14.40
C GLU A 360 -7.13 18.84 -13.45
N ASP A 361 -7.41 18.67 -12.14
CA ASP A 361 -6.40 18.52 -11.09
C ASP A 361 -6.17 17.06 -10.66
N ARG A 362 -5.81 16.17 -11.58
CA ARG A 362 -5.67 14.72 -11.34
C ARG A 362 -4.78 14.33 -10.17
N ALA A 363 -3.55 14.87 -10.12
CA ALA A 363 -2.62 14.48 -9.06
C ALA A 363 -3.11 14.93 -7.68
N ALA A 364 -3.79 16.08 -7.61
CA ALA A 364 -4.41 16.55 -6.38
C ALA A 364 -5.62 15.69 -5.99
N ASP A 365 -6.41 15.24 -6.96
CA ASP A 365 -7.56 14.36 -6.70
C ASP A 365 -7.11 12.97 -6.23
N VAL A 366 -6.15 12.36 -6.91
CA VAL A 366 -5.49 11.13 -6.50
C VAL A 366 -4.91 11.29 -5.09
N GLY A 367 -4.13 12.37 -4.87
CA GLY A 367 -3.52 12.65 -3.56
C GLY A 367 -4.55 12.79 -2.43
N ARG A 368 -5.71 13.43 -2.69
CA ARG A 368 -6.80 13.57 -1.69
C ARG A 368 -7.43 12.22 -1.35
N VAL A 369 -7.69 11.38 -2.34
CA VAL A 369 -8.26 10.04 -2.13
C VAL A 369 -7.28 9.16 -1.34
N PHE A 370 -6.01 9.17 -1.72
CA PHE A 370 -4.97 8.44 -0.99
C PHE A 370 -4.81 8.96 0.44
N ALA A 371 -4.79 10.28 0.63
CA ALA A 371 -4.70 10.88 1.97
C ALA A 371 -5.89 10.48 2.85
N ALA A 372 -7.11 10.50 2.30
CA ALA A 372 -8.30 10.08 3.02
C ALA A 372 -8.25 8.60 3.41
N ASN A 373 -7.89 7.72 2.48
CA ASN A 373 -7.72 6.29 2.75
C ASN A 373 -6.66 6.03 3.82
N THR A 374 -5.49 6.67 3.70
CA THR A 374 -4.38 6.48 4.63
C THR A 374 -4.67 7.07 6.01
N ALA A 375 -5.40 8.20 6.07
CA ALA A 375 -5.90 8.74 7.34
C ALA A 375 -6.90 7.78 8.00
N GLY A 376 -7.75 7.14 7.19
CA GLY A 376 -8.63 6.06 7.65
C GLY A 376 -7.83 4.88 8.20
N ASN A 377 -6.83 4.42 7.46
CA ASN A 377 -5.91 3.37 7.91
C ASN A 377 -5.28 3.70 9.26
N MET A 378 -4.74 4.91 9.42
CA MET A 378 -4.15 5.37 10.67
C MET A 378 -5.17 5.33 11.83
N ALA A 379 -6.36 5.87 11.61
CA ALA A 379 -7.43 5.86 12.61
C ALA A 379 -7.88 4.42 12.94
N GLY A 380 -7.97 3.54 11.94
CA GLY A 380 -8.30 2.12 12.09
C GLY A 380 -7.25 1.35 12.88
N ALA A 381 -5.96 1.63 12.66
CA ALA A 381 -4.87 1.03 13.43
C ALA A 381 -4.98 1.37 14.92
N PHE A 382 -5.24 2.63 15.25
CA PHE A 382 -5.46 3.05 16.63
C PHE A 382 -6.73 2.45 17.23
N ALA A 383 -7.85 2.53 16.52
CA ALA A 383 -9.13 1.98 16.98
C ALA A 383 -9.05 0.47 17.19
N GLY A 384 -8.51 -0.27 16.20
CA GLY A 384 -8.31 -1.71 16.29
C GLY A 384 -7.48 -2.09 17.51
N ARG A 385 -6.41 -1.34 17.79
CA ARG A 385 -5.57 -1.56 18.96
C ARG A 385 -6.29 -1.29 20.29
N LEU A 386 -7.06 -0.20 20.36
CA LEU A 386 -7.78 0.17 21.57
C LEU A 386 -8.95 -0.77 21.88
N VAL A 387 -9.61 -1.25 20.83
CA VAL A 387 -10.83 -2.05 20.95
C VAL A 387 -10.53 -3.55 21.09
N LEU A 388 -9.37 -4.01 20.60
CA LEU A 388 -8.95 -5.41 20.64
C LEU A 388 -9.02 -6.07 22.04
N PRO A 389 -8.60 -5.41 23.14
CA PRO A 389 -8.69 -6.01 24.48
C PRO A 389 -10.14 -6.26 24.96
N TRP A 390 -11.09 -5.48 24.43
CA TRP A 390 -12.49 -5.52 24.86
C TRP A 390 -13.34 -6.46 24.00
N LEU A 391 -13.19 -6.39 22.68
CA LEU A 391 -14.00 -7.19 21.75
C LEU A 391 -13.31 -8.49 21.32
N GLY A 392 -12.01 -8.62 21.54
CA GLY A 392 -11.24 -9.71 20.97
C GLY A 392 -11.14 -9.64 19.44
N VAL A 393 -10.47 -10.62 18.83
CA VAL A 393 -10.28 -10.67 17.37
C VAL A 393 -11.62 -10.88 16.66
N GLU A 394 -12.41 -11.82 17.13
CA GLU A 394 -13.70 -12.18 16.51
C GLU A 394 -14.70 -11.01 16.59
N GLY A 395 -14.80 -10.34 17.74
CA GLY A 395 -15.65 -9.17 17.91
C GLY A 395 -15.29 -8.02 16.98
N ILE A 396 -13.99 -7.76 16.74
CA ILE A 396 -13.55 -6.76 15.78
C ILE A 396 -13.98 -7.13 14.36
N LEU A 397 -13.76 -8.39 13.94
CA LEU A 397 -14.10 -8.83 12.61
C LEU A 397 -15.61 -8.78 12.36
N ARG A 398 -16.44 -9.17 13.33
CA ARG A 398 -17.90 -9.08 13.26
C ARG A 398 -18.38 -7.63 13.22
N THR A 399 -17.86 -6.76 14.10
CA THR A 399 -18.27 -5.34 14.16
C THR A 399 -17.86 -4.58 12.90
N GLY A 400 -16.65 -4.81 12.39
CA GLY A 400 -16.21 -4.19 11.13
C GLY A 400 -17.09 -4.60 9.95
N THR A 401 -17.58 -5.83 9.94
CA THR A 401 -18.48 -6.31 8.89
C THR A 401 -19.85 -5.62 8.94
N THR A 402 -20.40 -5.34 10.11
CA THR A 402 -21.70 -4.63 10.22
C THR A 402 -21.64 -3.19 9.68
N VAL A 403 -20.45 -2.61 9.58
CA VAL A 403 -20.26 -1.27 8.96
C VAL A 403 -20.26 -1.34 7.43
N PHE A 404 -19.90 -2.48 6.85
CA PHE A 404 -19.91 -2.69 5.39
C PHE A 404 -21.28 -3.11 4.85
N ILE A 405 -22.14 -3.69 5.67
CA ILE A 405 -23.50 -4.12 5.33
C ILE A 405 -24.49 -3.03 5.68
#